data_30cc63e19b19f8e4055886b30ac66cda
#
_entry.id   30cc63e19b19f8e4055886b30ac66cda
#
_cell.length_a   1.000
_cell.length_b   1.000
_cell.length_c   1.000
_cell.angle_alpha   90.00
_cell.angle_beta   90.00
_cell.angle_gamma   90.00
#
_symmetry.space_group_name_H-M   'P 1'
#
loop_
_entity.id
_entity.type
_entity.pdbx_description
1 polymer ?
#
loop_
_entity_poly.entity_id
_entity_poly.type
_entity_poly.pdbx_seq_one_letter_code
_entity_poly.pdbx_strand_id
1 'polypeptide(L)'
;AASPLLAGAVMRAILSGAPYPAMLYESILVRIRADRVVNRARAATIKAYLLQNVTPTHPEYKEVLQVALNEQSDLKPYVLGRLFSLLEQAQESALGLKSATITDRYFDAASATPKLAFPTLLKLNRHHLSKDVDWGWRYERQIGELLTKLNAEEDPYPARLTLEEQGLFILGYYHQKQARYTKKTDSEKEN
;
A
#
# COMPACT_ATOMS: atom_id res chain seq x y z
N ALA A 1 17.85 -8.16 8.18
CA ALA A 1 18.85 -7.33 7.50
C ALA A 1 18.80 -7.65 6.01
N ALA A 2 18.78 -6.63 5.15
CA ALA A 2 18.93 -6.85 3.70
C ALA A 2 20.28 -7.50 3.45
N SER A 3 20.31 -8.54 2.60
CA SER A 3 21.57 -9.18 2.23
C SER A 3 22.49 -8.11 1.61
N PRO A 4 23.80 -8.03 2.00
CA PRO A 4 24.75 -7.11 1.38
C PRO A 4 24.81 -7.23 -0.15
N LEU A 5 24.59 -8.44 -0.67
CA LEU A 5 24.49 -8.73 -2.11
C LEU A 5 23.30 -8.01 -2.77
N LEU A 6 22.16 -7.97 -2.08
CA LEU A 6 20.96 -7.29 -2.56
C LEU A 6 21.19 -5.76 -2.62
N ALA A 7 21.75 -5.18 -1.56
CA ALA A 7 22.08 -3.76 -1.54
C ALA A 7 23.06 -3.37 -2.67
N GLY A 8 24.09 -4.19 -2.91
CA GLY A 8 25.04 -3.99 -3.99
C GLY A 8 24.40 -4.12 -5.38
N ALA A 9 23.44 -5.01 -5.57
CA ALA A 9 22.71 -5.14 -6.83
C ALA A 9 21.82 -3.92 -7.10
N VAL A 10 21.11 -3.43 -6.07
CA VAL A 10 20.29 -2.19 -6.16
C VAL A 10 21.17 -1.00 -6.53
N MET A 11 22.28 -0.81 -5.82
CA MET A 11 23.20 0.30 -6.08
C MET A 11 23.78 0.24 -7.50
N ARG A 12 24.17 -0.93 -7.98
CA ARG A 12 24.64 -1.10 -9.37
C ARG A 12 23.55 -0.74 -10.37
N ALA A 13 22.32 -1.23 -10.19
CA ALA A 13 21.21 -0.91 -11.09
C ALA A 13 20.92 0.60 -11.13
N ILE A 14 20.94 1.28 -9.96
CA ILE A 14 20.75 2.73 -9.88
C ILE A 14 21.88 3.48 -10.62
N LEU A 15 23.14 3.12 -10.36
CA LEU A 15 24.30 3.84 -10.91
C LEU A 15 24.51 3.58 -12.40
N SER A 16 24.18 2.39 -12.89
CA SER A 16 24.37 2.02 -14.30
C SER A 16 23.15 2.26 -15.18
N GLY A 17 22.00 2.64 -14.59
CA GLY A 17 20.72 2.71 -15.31
C GLY A 17 20.24 1.36 -15.86
N ALA A 18 20.82 0.26 -15.39
CA ALA A 18 20.44 -1.08 -15.81
C ALA A 18 19.07 -1.48 -15.22
N PRO A 19 18.28 -2.31 -15.91
CA PRO A 19 17.03 -2.80 -15.39
C PRO A 19 17.28 -3.62 -14.12
N TYR A 20 16.39 -3.44 -13.12
CA TYR A 20 16.44 -4.23 -11.88
C TYR A 20 16.15 -5.70 -12.19
N PRO A 21 16.95 -6.64 -11.67
CA PRO A 21 16.61 -8.05 -11.76
C PRO A 21 15.25 -8.35 -11.14
N ALA A 22 14.42 -9.17 -11.80
CA ALA A 22 13.08 -9.54 -11.29
C ALA A 22 13.14 -10.14 -9.88
N MET A 23 14.10 -10.99 -9.58
CA MET A 23 14.33 -11.54 -8.23
C MET A 23 14.55 -10.45 -7.16
N LEU A 24 15.16 -9.34 -7.52
CA LEU A 24 15.36 -8.22 -6.62
C LEU A 24 14.02 -7.57 -6.29
N TYR A 25 13.22 -7.33 -7.32
CA TYR A 25 11.89 -6.75 -7.17
C TYR A 25 10.98 -7.64 -6.34
N GLU A 26 10.91 -8.94 -6.65
CA GLU A 26 10.17 -9.93 -5.87
C GLU A 26 10.59 -9.94 -4.39
N SER A 27 11.89 -9.90 -4.10
CA SER A 27 12.38 -9.88 -2.71
C SER A 27 12.01 -8.59 -1.95
N ILE A 28 11.77 -7.50 -2.67
CA ILE A 28 11.32 -6.22 -2.10
C ILE A 28 9.82 -6.26 -1.83
N LEU A 29 9.03 -6.96 -2.60
CA LEU A 29 7.59 -7.11 -2.40
C LEU A 29 7.26 -7.91 -1.15
N VAL A 30 8.10 -8.87 -0.77
CA VAL A 30 7.91 -9.75 0.38
C VAL A 30 8.29 -9.06 1.70
N ARG A 31 7.41 -9.09 2.71
CA ARG A 31 7.57 -8.65 4.11
C ARG A 31 7.70 -7.15 4.35
N ILE A 32 6.62 -6.55 4.76
CA ILE A 32 6.63 -5.23 5.41
C ILE A 32 7.16 -5.37 6.84
N ARG A 33 8.10 -4.50 7.20
CA ARG A 33 8.55 -4.30 8.58
C ARG A 33 8.00 -2.99 9.12
N ALA A 34 7.86 -2.89 10.43
CA ALA A 34 7.39 -1.68 11.12
C ALA A 34 8.33 -0.47 10.96
N ASP A 35 9.55 -0.66 10.45
CA ASP A 35 10.54 0.41 10.29
C ASP A 35 10.17 1.38 9.15
N ARG A 36 9.96 2.65 9.50
CA ARG A 36 9.60 3.72 8.56
C ARG A 36 10.67 3.98 7.49
N VAL A 37 11.94 3.92 7.87
CA VAL A 37 13.06 4.20 6.95
C VAL A 37 13.16 3.11 5.91
N VAL A 38 13.10 1.84 6.35
CA VAL A 38 13.12 0.67 5.46
C VAL A 38 11.93 0.71 4.50
N ASN A 39 10.74 1.01 5.00
CA ASN A 39 9.54 1.09 4.18
C ASN A 39 9.61 2.22 3.15
N ARG A 40 10.15 3.37 3.52
CA ARG A 40 10.36 4.50 2.60
C ARG A 40 11.36 4.16 1.49
N ALA A 41 12.48 3.53 1.84
CA ALA A 41 13.48 3.08 0.87
C ALA A 41 12.87 2.04 -0.09
N ARG A 42 12.06 1.15 0.43
CA ARG A 42 11.33 0.13 -0.33
C ARG A 42 10.36 0.75 -1.33
N ALA A 43 9.53 1.68 -0.91
CA ALA A 43 8.61 2.38 -1.80
C ALA A 43 9.36 3.13 -2.91
N ALA A 44 10.50 3.76 -2.60
CA ALA A 44 11.35 4.42 -3.59
C ALA A 44 11.94 3.43 -4.60
N THR A 45 12.36 2.23 -4.16
CA THR A 45 12.90 1.20 -5.05
C THR A 45 11.83 0.61 -5.95
N ILE A 46 10.64 0.36 -5.42
CA ILE A 46 9.47 -0.08 -6.21
C ILE A 46 9.12 0.97 -7.26
N LYS A 47 9.05 2.23 -6.86
CA LYS A 47 8.79 3.34 -7.76
C LYS A 47 9.83 3.40 -8.88
N ALA A 48 11.12 3.28 -8.57
CA ALA A 48 12.18 3.29 -9.56
C ALA A 48 12.06 2.10 -10.54
N TYR A 49 11.71 0.92 -10.05
CA TYR A 49 11.46 -0.25 -10.90
C TYR A 49 10.29 -0.02 -11.86
N LEU A 50 9.16 0.46 -11.36
CA LEU A 50 7.98 0.73 -12.16
C LEU A 50 8.26 1.78 -13.25
N LEU A 51 9.01 2.84 -12.92
CA LEU A 51 9.39 3.87 -13.88
C LEU A 51 10.30 3.37 -15.00
N GLN A 52 11.06 2.30 -14.80
CA GLN A 52 11.86 1.68 -15.85
C GLN A 52 11.03 0.82 -16.82
N ASN A 53 9.90 0.27 -16.35
CA ASN A 53 9.10 -0.70 -17.08
C ASN A 53 7.78 -0.13 -17.61
N VAL A 54 7.34 1.03 -17.13
CA VAL A 54 6.09 1.67 -17.53
C VAL A 54 6.37 2.81 -18.50
N THR A 55 5.77 2.77 -19.68
CA THR A 55 5.90 3.85 -20.67
C THR A 55 5.13 5.10 -20.23
N PRO A 56 5.58 6.31 -20.60
CA PRO A 56 4.91 7.57 -20.23
C PRO A 56 3.43 7.67 -20.65
N THR A 57 3.04 6.92 -21.67
CA THR A 57 1.65 6.87 -22.18
C THR A 57 0.76 5.93 -21.39
N HIS A 58 1.32 5.08 -20.54
CA HIS A 58 0.54 4.14 -19.75
C HIS A 58 -0.21 4.85 -18.60
N PRO A 59 -1.49 4.52 -18.33
CA PRO A 59 -2.27 5.16 -17.26
C PRO A 59 -1.58 5.13 -15.90
N GLU A 60 -0.90 4.04 -15.59
CA GLU A 60 -0.18 3.82 -14.32
C GLU A 60 1.01 4.75 -14.12
N TYR A 61 1.54 5.35 -15.20
CA TYR A 61 2.68 6.26 -15.13
C TYR A 61 2.42 7.46 -14.19
N LYS A 62 1.20 8.02 -14.24
CA LYS A 62 0.81 9.13 -13.37
C LYS A 62 0.87 8.75 -11.89
N GLU A 63 0.43 7.52 -11.55
CA GLU A 63 0.45 7.02 -10.18
C GLU A 63 1.87 6.82 -9.69
N VAL A 64 2.71 6.24 -10.52
CA VAL A 64 4.12 5.98 -10.20
C VAL A 64 4.90 7.27 -9.98
N LEU A 65 4.60 8.33 -10.74
CA LEU A 65 5.24 9.64 -10.58
C LEU A 65 4.84 10.37 -9.30
N GLN A 66 3.65 10.13 -8.77
CA GLN A 66 3.20 10.84 -7.59
C GLN A 66 4.00 10.50 -6.35
N VAL A 67 4.24 11.50 -5.50
CA VAL A 67 4.95 11.37 -4.22
C VAL A 67 3.96 11.31 -3.06
N ALA A 68 2.75 11.84 -3.27
CA ALA A 68 1.68 11.94 -2.29
C ALA A 68 0.47 11.07 -2.68
N LEU A 69 -0.47 10.96 -1.76
CA LEU A 69 -1.72 10.25 -1.97
C LEU A 69 -2.52 10.84 -3.14
N ASN A 70 -2.86 10.00 -4.12
CA ASN A 70 -3.82 10.32 -5.16
C ASN A 70 -5.21 9.79 -4.75
N GLU A 71 -6.06 10.69 -4.30
CA GLU A 71 -7.44 10.34 -3.91
C GLU A 71 -8.33 10.06 -5.12
N GLN A 72 -7.97 10.57 -6.29
CA GLN A 72 -8.73 10.43 -7.54
C GLN A 72 -8.35 9.20 -8.35
N SER A 73 -7.31 8.47 -7.94
CA SER A 73 -6.90 7.26 -8.64
C SER A 73 -8.01 6.22 -8.67
N ASP A 74 -8.25 5.67 -9.86
CA ASP A 74 -9.17 4.56 -10.11
C ASP A 74 -8.44 3.26 -10.44
N LEU A 75 -7.10 3.28 -10.39
CA LEU A 75 -6.31 2.07 -10.59
C LEU A 75 -6.57 1.07 -9.46
N LYS A 76 -7.22 -0.03 -9.80
CA LYS A 76 -7.66 -1.07 -8.85
C LYS A 76 -6.57 -1.51 -7.88
N PRO A 77 -5.34 -1.88 -8.31
CA PRO A 77 -4.29 -2.28 -7.39
C PRO A 77 -3.91 -1.18 -6.39
N TYR A 78 -3.82 0.07 -6.85
CA TYR A 78 -3.53 1.22 -6.01
C TYR A 78 -4.64 1.46 -4.97
N VAL A 79 -5.91 1.40 -5.40
CA VAL A 79 -7.08 1.54 -4.52
C VAL A 79 -7.13 0.42 -3.48
N LEU A 80 -6.82 -0.82 -3.86
CA LEU A 80 -6.71 -1.97 -2.93
C LEU A 80 -5.61 -1.74 -1.88
N GLY A 81 -4.47 -1.20 -2.27
CA GLY A 81 -3.40 -0.83 -1.35
C GLY A 81 -3.84 0.23 -0.33
N ARG A 82 -4.54 1.27 -0.79
CA ARG A 82 -5.15 2.30 0.06
C ARG A 82 -6.15 1.68 1.05
N LEU A 83 -7.03 0.82 0.55
CA LEU A 83 -8.01 0.12 1.36
C LEU A 83 -7.33 -0.70 2.47
N PHE A 84 -6.29 -1.46 2.14
CA PHE A 84 -5.53 -2.23 3.13
C PHE A 84 -4.94 -1.34 4.23
N SER A 85 -4.40 -0.18 3.86
CA SER A 85 -3.87 0.79 4.84
C SER A 85 -4.95 1.34 5.78
N LEU A 86 -6.16 1.60 5.28
CA LEU A 86 -7.28 2.04 6.12
C LEU A 86 -7.75 0.94 7.07
N LEU A 87 -7.79 -0.32 6.60
CA LEU A 87 -8.13 -1.46 7.45
C LEU A 87 -7.11 -1.67 8.58
N GLU A 88 -5.81 -1.48 8.28
CA GLU A 88 -4.75 -1.48 9.30
C GLU A 88 -4.97 -0.36 10.32
N GLN A 89 -5.22 0.87 9.86
CA GLN A 89 -5.43 2.02 10.74
C GLN A 89 -6.68 1.86 11.61
N ALA A 90 -7.76 1.31 11.08
CA ALA A 90 -8.98 1.01 11.84
C ALA A 90 -8.70 -0.03 12.94
N GLN A 91 -7.91 -1.07 12.65
CA GLN A 91 -7.49 -2.04 13.67
C GLN A 91 -6.61 -1.40 14.74
N GLU A 92 -5.62 -0.58 14.35
CA GLU A 92 -4.76 0.14 15.30
C GLU A 92 -5.58 1.03 16.23
N SER A 93 -6.57 1.76 15.69
CA SER A 93 -7.45 2.64 16.46
C SER A 93 -8.29 1.84 17.46
N ALA A 94 -8.97 0.80 16.99
CA ALA A 94 -9.89 0.00 17.80
C ALA A 94 -9.22 -0.77 18.94
N LEU A 95 -7.97 -1.18 18.74
CA LEU A 95 -7.23 -2.01 19.70
C LEU A 95 -6.17 -1.24 20.50
N GLY A 96 -5.97 0.05 20.21
CA GLY A 96 -4.90 0.85 20.83
C GLY A 96 -3.49 0.32 20.52
N LEU A 97 -3.33 -0.41 19.43
CA LEU A 97 -2.07 -1.04 19.06
C LEU A 97 -1.14 -0.06 18.36
N LYS A 98 0.17 -0.18 18.63
CA LYS A 98 1.21 0.57 17.90
C LYS A 98 1.52 -0.04 16.53
N SER A 99 1.15 -1.29 16.31
CA SER A 99 1.28 -2.00 15.03
C SER A 99 0.12 -2.96 14.85
N ALA A 100 -0.43 -3.00 13.64
CA ALA A 100 -1.58 -3.83 13.32
C ALA A 100 -1.14 -5.24 12.91
N THR A 101 -1.74 -6.24 13.53
CA THR A 101 -1.45 -7.65 13.26
C THR A 101 -1.93 -8.13 11.89
N ILE A 102 -2.87 -7.40 11.25
CA ILE A 102 -3.30 -7.74 9.88
C ILE A 102 -2.17 -7.59 8.86
N THR A 103 -1.26 -6.65 9.08
CA THR A 103 -0.11 -6.44 8.19
C THR A 103 0.82 -7.64 8.20
N ASP A 104 1.11 -8.18 9.37
CA ASP A 104 2.00 -9.34 9.50
C ASP A 104 1.40 -10.62 8.89
N ARG A 105 0.08 -10.74 8.90
CA ARG A 105 -0.62 -11.97 8.50
C ARG A 105 -1.13 -11.95 7.07
N TYR A 106 -1.58 -10.80 6.59
CA TYR A 106 -2.39 -10.72 5.38
C TYR A 106 -1.78 -9.87 4.29
N PHE A 107 -0.69 -9.11 4.55
CA PHE A 107 -0.17 -8.18 3.56
C PHE A 107 0.25 -8.89 2.26
N ASP A 108 1.01 -9.97 2.38
CA ASP A 108 1.48 -10.74 1.23
C ASP A 108 0.31 -11.34 0.43
N ALA A 109 -0.69 -11.88 1.13
CA ALA A 109 -1.89 -12.40 0.48
C ALA A 109 -2.74 -11.27 -0.14
N ALA A 110 -2.89 -10.14 0.52
CA ALA A 110 -3.66 -9.01 0.01
C ALA A 110 -3.01 -8.37 -1.22
N SER A 111 -1.68 -8.34 -1.28
CA SER A 111 -0.95 -7.78 -2.42
C SER A 111 -0.82 -8.75 -3.60
N ALA A 112 -0.85 -10.07 -3.37
CA ALA A 112 -0.68 -11.05 -4.42
C ALA A 112 -2.01 -11.67 -4.90
N THR A 113 -2.93 -11.94 -3.98
CA THR A 113 -4.20 -12.65 -4.20
C THR A 113 -5.36 -11.96 -3.48
N PRO A 114 -5.76 -10.75 -3.89
CA PRO A 114 -6.78 -9.93 -3.21
C PRO A 114 -8.09 -10.68 -2.94
N LYS A 115 -8.55 -11.48 -3.87
CA LYS A 115 -9.79 -12.27 -3.78
C LYS A 115 -9.83 -13.17 -2.54
N LEU A 116 -8.70 -13.68 -2.10
CA LEU A 116 -8.63 -14.55 -0.92
C LEU A 116 -8.53 -13.74 0.39
N ALA A 117 -7.87 -12.58 0.37
CA ALA A 117 -7.58 -11.82 1.58
C ALA A 117 -8.68 -10.83 1.96
N PHE A 118 -9.19 -10.04 1.02
CA PHE A 118 -10.09 -8.92 1.33
C PHE A 118 -11.43 -9.31 1.96
N PRO A 119 -12.12 -10.40 1.58
CA PRO A 119 -13.35 -10.81 2.26
C PRO A 119 -13.15 -11.05 3.76
N THR A 120 -12.03 -11.69 4.13
CA THR A 120 -11.68 -11.93 5.53
C THR A 120 -11.32 -10.62 6.25
N LEU A 121 -10.52 -9.76 5.61
CA LEU A 121 -10.12 -8.47 6.16
C LEU A 121 -11.31 -7.55 6.42
N LEU A 122 -12.27 -7.48 5.51
CA LEU A 122 -13.49 -6.68 5.65
C LEU A 122 -14.39 -7.22 6.77
N LYS A 123 -14.48 -8.55 6.92
CA LYS A 123 -15.20 -9.16 8.03
C LYS A 123 -14.56 -8.80 9.38
N LEU A 124 -13.24 -8.87 9.49
CA LEU A 124 -12.49 -8.47 10.69
C LEU A 124 -12.68 -6.98 10.98
N ASN A 125 -12.64 -6.15 9.96
CA ASN A 125 -12.81 -4.70 10.09
C ASN A 125 -14.16 -4.31 10.69
N ARG A 126 -15.26 -4.93 10.28
CA ARG A 126 -16.59 -4.69 10.87
C ARG A 126 -16.56 -4.86 12.40
N HIS A 127 -15.86 -5.87 12.89
CA HIS A 127 -15.68 -6.10 14.32
C HIS A 127 -14.83 -5.01 14.99
N HIS A 128 -13.79 -4.50 14.31
CA HIS A 128 -12.97 -3.41 14.85
C HIS A 128 -13.75 -2.10 14.89
N LEU A 129 -14.46 -1.75 13.81
CA LEU A 129 -15.27 -0.54 13.75
C LEU A 129 -16.36 -0.50 14.83
N SER A 130 -17.00 -1.63 15.13
CA SER A 130 -18.01 -1.70 16.19
C SER A 130 -17.48 -1.46 17.59
N LYS A 131 -16.17 -1.57 17.80
CA LYS A 131 -15.48 -1.31 19.09
C LYS A 131 -14.90 0.10 19.19
N ASP A 132 -14.64 0.76 18.08
CA ASP A 132 -14.07 2.10 18.02
C ASP A 132 -15.18 3.15 18.02
N VAL A 133 -15.62 3.53 19.21
CA VAL A 133 -16.72 4.50 19.41
C VAL A 133 -16.33 5.92 18.95
N ASP A 134 -15.05 6.28 19.09
CA ASP A 134 -14.60 7.65 18.85
C ASP A 134 -14.30 7.92 17.36
N TRP A 135 -13.61 7.01 16.69
CA TRP A 135 -13.09 7.22 15.34
C TRP A 135 -13.60 6.23 14.29
N GLY A 136 -14.34 5.20 14.70
CA GLY A 136 -14.84 4.14 13.81
C GLY A 136 -15.63 4.67 12.62
N TRP A 137 -16.51 5.67 12.83
CA TRP A 137 -17.32 6.31 11.78
C TRP A 137 -16.48 6.95 10.66
N ARG A 138 -15.31 7.50 11.03
CA ARG A 138 -14.41 8.13 10.05
C ARG A 138 -13.75 7.09 9.15
N TYR A 139 -13.29 5.97 9.73
CA TYR A 139 -12.74 4.87 8.95
C TYR A 139 -13.82 4.19 8.10
N GLU A 140 -15.01 3.99 8.66
CA GLU A 140 -16.15 3.44 7.94
C GLU A 140 -16.46 4.24 6.68
N ARG A 141 -16.54 5.58 6.78
CA ARG A 141 -16.74 6.45 5.62
C ARG A 141 -15.64 6.31 4.57
N GLN A 142 -14.37 6.42 4.97
CA GLN A 142 -13.25 6.34 4.03
C GLN A 142 -13.14 4.97 3.36
N ILE A 143 -13.37 3.91 4.11
CA ILE A 143 -13.42 2.53 3.58
C ILE A 143 -14.60 2.39 2.61
N GLY A 144 -15.78 2.92 2.96
CA GLY A 144 -16.96 2.92 2.12
C GLY A 144 -16.73 3.61 0.77
N GLU A 145 -16.05 4.77 0.77
CA GLU A 145 -15.68 5.49 -0.45
C GLU A 145 -14.79 4.63 -1.39
N LEU A 146 -13.78 3.94 -0.84
CA LEU A 146 -12.92 3.06 -1.63
C LEU A 146 -13.65 1.80 -2.11
N LEU A 147 -14.52 1.23 -1.28
CA LEU A 147 -15.35 0.08 -1.68
C LEU A 147 -16.32 0.45 -2.80
N THR A 148 -16.88 1.66 -2.80
CA THR A 148 -17.72 2.15 -3.89
C THR A 148 -16.96 2.22 -5.21
N LYS A 149 -15.72 2.72 -5.19
CA LYS A 149 -14.84 2.73 -6.38
C LYS A 149 -14.56 1.30 -6.89
N LEU A 150 -14.23 0.37 -6.00
CA LEU A 150 -13.93 -1.01 -6.36
C LEU A 150 -15.16 -1.76 -6.89
N ASN A 151 -16.33 -1.57 -6.28
CA ASN A 151 -17.57 -2.24 -6.66
C ASN A 151 -18.20 -1.69 -7.96
N ALA A 152 -17.69 -0.56 -8.49
CA ALA A 152 -18.09 -0.09 -9.81
C ALA A 152 -17.60 -1.02 -10.93
N GLU A 153 -16.70 -1.94 -10.62
CA GLU A 153 -16.16 -2.92 -11.55
C GLU A 153 -16.76 -4.32 -11.34
N GLU A 154 -16.76 -5.13 -12.39
CA GLU A 154 -17.34 -6.48 -12.38
C GLU A 154 -16.63 -7.44 -11.39
N ASP A 155 -15.31 -7.31 -11.23
CA ASP A 155 -14.53 -8.07 -10.24
C ASP A 155 -13.73 -7.12 -9.33
N PRO A 156 -14.28 -6.75 -8.16
CA PRO A 156 -13.63 -5.81 -7.24
C PRO A 156 -12.32 -6.36 -6.64
N TYR A 157 -12.19 -7.67 -6.55
CA TYR A 157 -11.02 -8.34 -5.96
C TYR A 157 -10.43 -9.34 -6.95
N PRO A 158 -9.40 -8.96 -7.72
CA PRO A 158 -8.77 -9.86 -8.67
C PRO A 158 -8.21 -11.11 -7.99
N ALA A 159 -8.27 -12.23 -8.69
CA ALA A 159 -7.75 -13.50 -8.18
C ALA A 159 -6.24 -13.44 -7.94
N ARG A 160 -5.52 -12.70 -8.81
CA ARG A 160 -4.09 -12.45 -8.73
C ARG A 160 -3.75 -11.06 -9.25
N LEU A 161 -2.72 -10.45 -8.64
CA LEU A 161 -2.05 -9.26 -9.16
C LEU A 161 -0.71 -9.66 -9.80
N THR A 162 -0.39 -9.04 -10.93
CA THR A 162 0.95 -9.12 -11.55
C THR A 162 1.98 -8.46 -10.64
N LEU A 163 3.26 -8.60 -10.94
CA LEU A 163 4.33 -7.96 -10.15
C LEU A 163 4.23 -6.43 -10.18
N GLU A 164 3.88 -5.87 -11.33
CA GLU A 164 3.66 -4.43 -11.51
C GLU A 164 2.46 -3.95 -10.69
N GLU A 165 1.35 -4.67 -10.74
CA GLU A 165 0.16 -4.38 -9.95
C GLU A 165 0.41 -4.50 -8.44
N GLN A 166 1.22 -5.47 -8.01
CA GLN A 166 1.67 -5.56 -6.61
C GLN A 166 2.49 -4.32 -6.21
N GLY A 167 3.32 -3.80 -7.12
CA GLY A 167 4.03 -2.54 -6.91
C GLY A 167 3.07 -1.37 -6.71
N LEU A 168 2.04 -1.25 -7.55
CA LEU A 168 0.99 -0.23 -7.41
C LEU A 168 0.21 -0.38 -6.10
N PHE A 169 -0.12 -1.61 -5.70
CA PHE A 169 -0.73 -1.90 -4.40
C PHE A 169 0.13 -1.34 -3.26
N ILE A 170 1.42 -1.62 -3.27
CA ILE A 170 2.36 -1.15 -2.25
C ILE A 170 2.46 0.38 -2.23
N LEU A 171 2.48 1.03 -3.39
CA LEU A 171 2.46 2.50 -3.47
C LEU A 171 1.18 3.08 -2.87
N GLY A 172 0.02 2.54 -3.22
CA GLY A 172 -1.26 2.94 -2.65
C GLY A 172 -1.30 2.81 -1.12
N TYR A 173 -0.80 1.69 -0.60
CA TYR A 173 -0.66 1.46 0.83
C TYR A 173 0.22 2.54 1.51
N TYR A 174 1.39 2.83 0.97
CA TYR A 174 2.31 3.80 1.57
C TYR A 174 1.81 5.23 1.47
N HIS A 175 1.26 5.64 0.34
CA HIS A 175 0.70 6.97 0.17
C HIS A 175 -0.44 7.22 1.17
N GLN A 176 -1.36 6.26 1.33
CA GLN A 176 -2.45 6.34 2.31
C GLN A 176 -1.92 6.38 3.75
N LYS A 177 -0.90 5.59 4.06
CA LYS A 177 -0.27 5.58 5.39
C LYS A 177 0.46 6.89 5.69
N GLN A 178 1.16 7.47 4.71
CA GLN A 178 1.84 8.77 4.87
C GLN A 178 0.86 9.93 5.06
N ALA A 179 -0.25 9.95 4.33
CA ALA A 179 -1.27 10.99 4.43
C ALA A 179 -1.81 11.16 5.87
N ARG A 180 -1.84 10.09 6.67
CA ARG A 180 -2.19 10.15 8.10
C ARG A 180 -1.26 11.07 8.91
N TYR A 181 0.04 11.05 8.59
CA TYR A 181 1.03 11.83 9.33
C TYR A 181 1.13 13.27 8.85
N THR A 182 0.92 13.52 7.56
CA THR A 182 0.94 14.87 6.99
C THR A 182 -0.20 15.72 7.56
N LYS A 183 -1.42 15.16 7.62
CA LYS A 183 -2.59 15.86 8.22
C LYS A 183 -2.43 16.17 9.71
N LYS A 184 -1.62 15.41 10.47
CA LYS A 184 -1.33 15.72 11.87
C LYS A 184 -0.40 16.91 12.03
N THR A 185 0.58 17.05 11.16
CA THR A 185 1.57 18.11 11.23
C THR A 185 0.96 19.49 10.93
N ASP A 186 -0.03 19.54 10.05
CA ASP A 186 -0.74 20.77 9.70
C ASP A 186 -1.70 21.21 10.82
N SER A 187 -2.39 20.29 11.48
CA SER A 187 -3.26 20.58 12.62
C SER A 187 -2.53 20.97 13.91
N GLU A 188 -1.25 20.57 14.08
CA GLU A 188 -0.41 20.97 15.21
C GLU A 188 0.25 22.35 15.02
N LYS A 189 0.24 22.89 13.80
CA LYS A 189 0.75 24.23 13.49
C LYS A 189 -0.30 25.34 13.57
N GLU A 190 -1.58 24.98 13.62
CA GLU A 190 -2.70 25.95 13.73
C GLU A 190 -3.21 26.14 15.18
N ASN A 191 -2.62 25.49 16.17
CA ASN A 191 -2.85 25.69 17.60
C ASN A 191 -1.59 26.28 18.27
#